data_c0c13935062bf2d26a22cfc01cf436dc
#
_entry.id   c0c13935062bf2d26a22cfc01cf436dc
#
_cell.length_a   1.000
_cell.length_b   1.000
_cell.length_c   1.000
_cell.angle_alpha   90.00
_cell.angle_beta   90.00
_cell.angle_gamma   90.00
#
_symmetry.space_group_name_H-M   'P 1'
#
loop_
_entity.id
_entity.type
_entity.pdbx_description
1 polymer ?
#
loop_
_entity_poly.entity_id
_entity_poly.type
_entity_poly.pdbx_seq_one_letter_code
_entity_poly.pdbx_strand_id
1 'polypeptide(L)'
;TCRRQRQMCIRDSFNTVLYTGNGSSYTDTQAISGVGFSPDWTWIKNRSASSAHILNDRVRGAGKNLFSSSTAEENTGGSTGDLFTSFDSDGFTVNYEYGGGSNNSSNGNGLSYVAWNWLAGGSASSNSNGSITSSVSANTEAGFSIVSFDLQSSGSKTVGHGLSAAPELYFIKGRTSSGAHWFTYYGDATDYMTLNNTSACL
;
A
#
# COMPACT_ATOMS: atom_id res chain seq x y z
N THR A 1 -16.85 5.12 27.25
CA THR A 1 -16.95 5.98 26.05
C THR A 1 -15.78 5.74 25.07
N CYS A 2 -14.56 5.59 25.56
CA CYS A 2 -13.35 5.46 24.73
C CYS A 2 -13.31 4.19 23.83
N ARG A 3 -13.81 3.04 24.29
CA ARG A 3 -13.81 1.78 23.51
C ARG A 3 -14.77 1.79 22.34
N ARG A 4 -15.95 2.41 22.47
CA ARG A 4 -16.93 2.51 21.36
C ARG A 4 -16.47 3.50 20.30
N GLN A 5 -15.85 4.61 20.69
CA GLN A 5 -15.30 5.58 19.75
C GLN A 5 -14.12 5.01 18.94
N ARG A 6 -13.18 4.27 19.56
CA ARG A 6 -12.10 3.60 18.82
C ARG A 6 -12.62 2.56 17.82
N GLN A 7 -13.67 1.81 18.19
CA GLN A 7 -14.26 0.81 17.29
C GLN A 7 -15.01 1.47 16.11
N MET A 8 -15.57 2.67 16.29
CA MET A 8 -16.19 3.46 15.21
C MET A 8 -15.12 4.01 14.28
N CYS A 9 -14.06 4.64 14.79
CA CYS A 9 -12.96 5.17 13.97
C CYS A 9 -12.24 4.11 13.13
N ILE A 10 -12.04 2.91 13.67
CA ILE A 10 -11.41 1.80 12.93
C ILE A 10 -12.30 1.32 11.78
N ARG A 11 -13.62 1.26 11.97
CA ARG A 11 -14.56 0.87 10.90
C ARG A 11 -14.67 1.91 9.78
N ASP A 12 -14.42 3.18 10.11
CA ASP A 12 -14.49 4.28 9.15
C ASP A 12 -13.15 4.53 8.44
N SER A 13 -12.06 3.84 8.82
CA SER A 13 -10.72 4.04 8.29
C SER A 13 -10.04 2.77 7.76
N PHE A 14 -10.69 1.61 7.89
CA PHE A 14 -10.25 0.34 7.32
C PHE A 14 -11.43 -0.48 6.84
N ASN A 15 -11.38 -0.95 5.60
CA ASN A 15 -12.37 -1.90 5.07
C ASN A 15 -11.76 -2.87 4.07
N THR A 16 -12.36 -4.06 3.98
CA THR A 16 -11.97 -5.10 3.05
C THR A 16 -13.06 -5.32 2.03
N VAL A 17 -12.70 -5.30 0.75
CA VAL A 17 -13.63 -5.62 -0.33
C VAL A 17 -13.16 -6.87 -1.09
N LEU A 18 -14.13 -7.65 -1.55
CA LEU A 18 -13.92 -8.80 -2.43
C LEU A 18 -14.50 -8.45 -3.80
N TYR A 19 -13.77 -8.81 -4.86
CA TYR A 19 -14.27 -8.61 -6.21
C TYR A 19 -13.84 -9.74 -7.15
N THR A 20 -14.51 -9.84 -8.28
CA THR A 20 -14.13 -10.71 -9.40
C THR A 20 -13.66 -9.81 -10.54
N GLY A 21 -12.48 -10.07 -11.06
CA GLY A 21 -11.94 -9.34 -12.20
C GLY A 21 -12.74 -9.60 -13.48
N ASN A 22 -12.78 -8.63 -14.36
CA ASN A 22 -13.49 -8.67 -15.63
C ASN A 22 -12.63 -8.32 -16.86
N GLY A 23 -11.35 -8.01 -16.65
CA GLY A 23 -10.44 -7.59 -17.71
C GLY A 23 -9.87 -8.76 -18.50
N SER A 24 -9.78 -8.57 -19.79
CA SER A 24 -9.17 -9.49 -20.76
C SER A 24 -8.08 -8.84 -21.62
N SER A 25 -7.97 -7.51 -21.55
CA SER A 25 -7.03 -6.67 -22.28
C SER A 25 -6.46 -5.59 -21.36
N TYR A 26 -5.25 -5.14 -21.63
CA TYR A 26 -4.55 -4.08 -20.87
C TYR A 26 -5.27 -2.71 -20.88
N THR A 27 -6.32 -2.55 -21.67
CA THR A 27 -7.18 -1.37 -21.68
C THR A 27 -8.44 -1.54 -20.80
N ASP A 28 -8.65 -2.74 -20.26
CA ASP A 28 -9.87 -3.05 -19.50
C ASP A 28 -9.71 -2.65 -18.04
N THR A 29 -10.36 -1.56 -17.69
CA THR A 29 -10.42 -1.06 -16.31
C THR A 29 -11.68 -1.51 -15.61
N GLN A 30 -11.61 -1.67 -14.29
CA GLN A 30 -12.73 -1.97 -13.42
C GLN A 30 -12.71 -1.10 -12.18
N ALA A 31 -13.80 -0.33 -11.96
CA ALA A 31 -14.02 0.38 -10.73
C ALA A 31 -14.55 -0.57 -9.65
N ILE A 32 -13.92 -0.58 -8.49
CA ILE A 32 -14.28 -1.35 -7.31
C ILE A 32 -14.80 -0.39 -6.26
N SER A 33 -16.06 -0.55 -5.86
CA SER A 33 -16.75 0.28 -4.86
C SER A 33 -17.13 -0.51 -3.62
N GLY A 34 -17.71 0.17 -2.63
CA GLY A 34 -18.16 -0.44 -1.38
C GLY A 34 -17.09 -0.44 -0.28
N VAL A 35 -16.03 0.35 -0.44
CA VAL A 35 -15.03 0.56 0.61
C VAL A 35 -15.60 1.43 1.74
N GLY A 36 -16.53 2.35 1.44
CA GLY A 36 -17.14 3.26 2.39
C GLY A 36 -16.37 4.56 2.59
N PHE A 37 -15.22 4.69 1.95
CA PHE A 37 -14.38 5.89 1.94
C PHE A 37 -13.45 5.89 0.71
N SER A 38 -12.82 7.03 0.43
CA SER A 38 -11.74 7.13 -0.57
C SER A 38 -10.44 6.59 0.06
N PRO A 39 -9.93 5.42 -0.35
CA PRO A 39 -8.73 4.86 0.28
C PRO A 39 -7.49 5.70 -0.02
N ASP A 40 -6.56 5.71 0.94
CA ASP A 40 -5.22 6.28 0.77
C ASP A 40 -4.14 5.22 0.61
N TRP A 41 -4.43 4.00 1.06
CA TRP A 41 -3.59 2.83 0.83
C TRP A 41 -4.45 1.60 0.54
N THR A 42 -4.08 0.86 -0.53
CA THR A 42 -4.77 -0.36 -0.96
C THR A 42 -3.76 -1.47 -1.17
N TRP A 43 -4.04 -2.63 -0.58
CA TRP A 43 -3.26 -3.85 -0.74
C TRP A 43 -4.15 -4.91 -1.38
N ILE A 44 -3.80 -5.37 -2.60
CA ILE A 44 -4.59 -6.31 -3.39
C ILE A 44 -3.89 -7.66 -3.48
N LYS A 45 -4.67 -8.74 -3.34
CA LYS A 45 -4.21 -10.11 -3.53
C LYS A 45 -5.20 -10.90 -4.39
N ASN A 46 -4.67 -11.53 -5.44
CA ASN A 46 -5.39 -12.57 -6.18
C ASN A 46 -5.57 -13.81 -5.29
N ARG A 47 -6.82 -14.26 -5.14
CA ARG A 47 -7.20 -15.42 -4.31
C ARG A 47 -7.27 -16.71 -5.11
N SER A 48 -7.38 -16.61 -6.44
CA SER A 48 -7.59 -17.75 -7.36
C SER A 48 -6.28 -18.27 -7.93
N ALA A 49 -5.22 -17.48 -7.94
CA ALA A 49 -3.96 -17.83 -8.59
C ALA A 49 -2.75 -17.29 -7.81
N SER A 50 -1.58 -17.89 -8.11
CA SER A 50 -0.30 -17.39 -7.61
C SER A 50 0.12 -16.18 -8.43
N SER A 51 0.03 -15.00 -7.83
CA SER A 51 0.40 -13.73 -8.44
C SER A 51 0.98 -12.79 -7.40
N ALA A 52 1.66 -11.74 -7.85
CA ALA A 52 2.19 -10.70 -6.98
C ALA A 52 1.10 -10.03 -6.15
N HIS A 53 1.47 -9.51 -4.98
CA HIS A 53 0.58 -8.76 -4.10
C HIS A 53 0.86 -7.27 -4.31
N ILE A 54 -0.13 -6.53 -4.80
CA ILE A 54 0.03 -5.14 -5.21
C ILE A 54 -0.25 -4.20 -4.02
N LEU A 55 0.62 -3.21 -3.84
CA LEU A 55 0.42 -2.11 -2.89
C LEU A 55 0.49 -0.79 -3.62
N ASN A 56 -0.55 0.01 -3.44
CA ASN A 56 -0.63 1.38 -3.94
C ASN A 56 -1.00 2.33 -2.82
N ASP A 57 -0.46 3.53 -2.85
CA ASP A 57 -0.82 4.59 -1.92
C ASP A 57 -0.90 5.96 -2.60
N ARG A 58 -1.69 6.83 -1.99
CA ARG A 58 -1.95 8.18 -2.48
C ARG A 58 -0.75 9.11 -2.38
N VAL A 59 0.18 8.86 -1.45
CA VAL A 59 1.39 9.68 -1.27
C VAL A 59 2.33 9.55 -2.46
N ARG A 60 2.47 8.33 -2.99
CA ARG A 60 3.24 8.05 -4.20
C ARG A 60 2.45 8.33 -5.48
N GLY A 61 1.13 8.20 -5.41
CA GLY A 61 0.20 8.35 -6.53
C GLY A 61 -0.24 7.01 -7.12
N ALA A 62 -1.37 7.01 -7.80
CA ALA A 62 -1.86 5.88 -8.59
C ALA A 62 -0.84 5.52 -9.69
N GLY A 63 -0.85 4.27 -10.14
CA GLY A 63 0.09 3.76 -11.15
C GLY A 63 1.48 3.42 -10.61
N LYS A 64 1.79 3.75 -9.36
CA LYS A 64 3.07 3.43 -8.72
C LYS A 64 2.94 2.19 -7.86
N ASN A 65 3.14 1.03 -8.48
CA ASN A 65 2.92 -0.26 -7.85
C ASN A 65 4.18 -0.73 -7.09
N LEU A 66 3.99 -1.17 -5.86
CA LEU A 66 4.96 -1.97 -5.11
C LEU A 66 4.38 -3.37 -4.89
N PHE A 67 5.24 -4.35 -4.71
CA PHE A 67 4.84 -5.74 -4.54
C PHE A 67 5.36 -6.28 -3.20
N SER A 68 4.46 -6.57 -2.26
CA SER A 68 4.84 -7.05 -0.92
C SER A 68 5.46 -8.45 -0.93
N SER A 69 5.29 -9.20 -2.01
CA SER A 69 5.84 -10.54 -2.20
C SER A 69 7.18 -10.56 -2.94
N SER A 70 7.79 -9.40 -3.20
CA SER A 70 8.97 -9.28 -4.07
C SER A 70 9.94 -8.21 -3.60
N THR A 71 11.21 -8.35 -4.00
CA THR A 71 12.25 -7.33 -3.85
C THR A 71 12.29 -6.31 -4.98
N ALA A 72 11.39 -6.41 -5.95
CA ALA A 72 11.33 -5.49 -7.09
C ALA A 72 11.21 -4.03 -6.63
N GLU A 73 11.76 -3.14 -7.43
CA GLU A 73 11.57 -1.69 -7.29
C GLU A 73 10.14 -1.27 -7.65
N GLU A 74 9.82 0.00 -7.42
CA GLU A 74 8.54 0.59 -7.79
C GLU A 74 8.32 0.51 -9.31
N ASN A 75 7.22 -0.13 -9.69
CA ASN A 75 6.78 -0.20 -11.09
C ASN A 75 5.81 0.94 -11.38
N THR A 76 6.11 1.73 -12.40
CA THR A 76 5.30 2.87 -12.84
C THR A 76 4.43 2.55 -14.06
N GLY A 77 4.07 1.28 -14.25
CA GLY A 77 3.20 0.83 -15.33
C GLY A 77 3.94 0.61 -16.67
N GLY A 78 4.62 1.60 -17.18
CA GLY A 78 5.39 1.50 -18.43
C GLY A 78 4.63 0.80 -19.55
N SER A 79 5.29 -0.14 -20.24
CA SER A 79 4.70 -0.93 -21.35
C SER A 79 3.69 -2.00 -20.88
N THR A 80 3.58 -2.25 -19.59
CA THR A 80 2.66 -3.25 -19.02
C THR A 80 1.34 -2.65 -18.52
N GLY A 81 1.19 -1.32 -18.62
CA GLY A 81 0.03 -0.59 -18.13
C GLY A 81 0.00 -0.43 -16.59
N ASP A 82 -0.76 0.54 -16.13
CA ASP A 82 -0.96 0.79 -14.71
C ASP A 82 -1.91 -0.25 -14.13
N LEU A 83 -1.46 -1.07 -13.18
CA LEU A 83 -2.31 -2.10 -12.54
C LEU A 83 -3.38 -1.48 -11.65
N PHE A 84 -3.10 -0.30 -11.10
CA PHE A 84 -3.97 0.50 -10.25
C PHE A 84 -4.02 1.92 -10.81
N THR A 85 -5.20 2.37 -11.26
CA THR A 85 -5.32 3.59 -12.06
C THR A 85 -5.83 4.80 -11.27
N SER A 86 -6.67 4.59 -10.25
CA SER A 86 -7.17 5.70 -9.43
C SER A 86 -7.62 5.28 -8.03
N PHE A 87 -7.57 6.24 -7.11
CA PHE A 87 -8.27 6.21 -5.83
C PHE A 87 -9.59 6.96 -5.99
N ASP A 88 -10.72 6.29 -5.88
CA ASP A 88 -12.04 6.83 -6.12
C ASP A 88 -12.72 7.23 -4.79
N SER A 89 -13.88 7.87 -4.85
CA SER A 89 -14.57 8.40 -3.66
C SER A 89 -15.07 7.30 -2.69
N ASP A 90 -15.35 6.10 -3.21
CA ASP A 90 -15.84 4.94 -2.45
C ASP A 90 -15.06 3.66 -2.82
N GLY A 91 -13.78 3.82 -3.20
CA GLY A 91 -12.97 2.68 -3.62
C GLY A 91 -11.82 3.05 -4.53
N PHE A 92 -11.61 2.23 -5.56
CA PHE A 92 -10.47 2.37 -6.46
C PHE A 92 -10.75 1.74 -7.83
N THR A 93 -9.95 2.11 -8.83
CA THR A 93 -10.01 1.49 -10.16
C THR A 93 -8.73 0.72 -10.44
N VAL A 94 -8.89 -0.51 -10.94
CA VAL A 94 -7.80 -1.40 -11.37
C VAL A 94 -7.85 -1.65 -12.87
N ASN A 95 -6.72 -2.07 -13.43
CA ASN A 95 -6.59 -2.43 -14.83
C ASN A 95 -6.13 -3.89 -14.96
N TYR A 96 -6.33 -4.48 -16.13
CA TYR A 96 -5.78 -5.79 -16.47
C TYR A 96 -4.26 -5.72 -16.63
N GLU A 97 -3.54 -6.67 -16.03
CA GLU A 97 -2.09 -6.78 -16.13
C GLU A 97 -1.70 -7.36 -17.50
N TYR A 98 -0.99 -6.60 -18.32
CA TYR A 98 -0.48 -7.09 -19.61
C TYR A 98 0.48 -8.27 -19.39
N GLY A 99 0.24 -9.37 -20.08
CA GLY A 99 1.03 -10.60 -19.93
C GLY A 99 0.77 -11.41 -18.67
N GLY A 100 -0.10 -10.95 -17.77
CA GLY A 100 -0.46 -11.65 -16.50
C GLY A 100 -1.23 -12.95 -16.74
N GLY A 101 -2.01 -13.04 -17.81
CA GLY A 101 -2.79 -14.23 -18.14
C GLY A 101 -3.62 -14.76 -16.96
N SER A 102 -3.51 -16.05 -16.66
CA SER A 102 -4.18 -16.68 -15.51
C SER A 102 -3.63 -16.26 -14.14
N ASN A 103 -2.49 -15.59 -14.11
CA ASN A 103 -1.84 -15.09 -12.89
C ASN A 103 -1.98 -13.58 -12.72
N ASN A 104 -2.96 -12.96 -13.37
CA ASN A 104 -3.18 -11.51 -13.31
C ASN A 104 -3.30 -11.02 -11.87
N SER A 105 -2.53 -9.97 -11.53
CA SER A 105 -2.41 -9.49 -10.15
C SER A 105 -3.55 -8.57 -9.73
N SER A 106 -4.30 -7.97 -10.66
CA SER A 106 -5.28 -6.91 -10.39
C SER A 106 -6.67 -7.14 -10.95
N ASN A 107 -6.83 -7.49 -12.24
CA ASN A 107 -8.14 -7.52 -12.93
C ASN A 107 -8.28 -8.64 -13.96
N GLY A 108 -7.75 -9.84 -13.74
CA GLY A 108 -7.96 -10.98 -14.66
C GLY A 108 -9.41 -11.47 -14.67
N ASN A 109 -9.96 -11.68 -15.86
CA ASN A 109 -11.34 -12.11 -16.04
C ASN A 109 -11.66 -13.42 -15.29
N GLY A 110 -12.70 -13.39 -14.47
CA GLY A 110 -13.15 -14.51 -13.66
C GLY A 110 -12.28 -14.85 -12.44
N LEU A 111 -11.15 -14.15 -12.22
CA LEU A 111 -10.31 -14.35 -11.04
C LEU A 111 -10.86 -13.60 -9.83
N SER A 112 -10.73 -14.20 -8.65
CA SER A 112 -11.23 -13.64 -7.39
C SER A 112 -10.12 -12.90 -6.65
N TYR A 113 -10.44 -11.72 -6.12
CA TYR A 113 -9.52 -10.85 -5.43
C TYR A 113 -10.03 -10.47 -4.04
N VAL A 114 -9.09 -10.07 -3.18
CA VAL A 114 -9.32 -9.34 -1.95
C VAL A 114 -8.50 -8.06 -1.98
N ALA A 115 -9.10 -6.96 -1.53
CA ALA A 115 -8.40 -5.70 -1.30
C ALA A 115 -8.64 -5.23 0.12
N TRP A 116 -7.56 -4.96 0.83
CA TRP A 116 -7.55 -4.28 2.12
C TRP A 116 -7.26 -2.81 1.89
N ASN A 117 -8.09 -1.95 2.48
CA ASN A 117 -8.08 -0.52 2.22
C ASN A 117 -7.97 0.25 3.54
N TRP A 118 -7.11 1.25 3.56
CA TRP A 118 -6.91 2.14 4.71
C TRP A 118 -7.11 3.60 4.31
N LEU A 119 -7.73 4.34 5.20
CA LEU A 119 -7.85 5.80 5.14
C LEU A 119 -6.75 6.42 5.99
N ALA A 120 -5.86 7.18 5.37
CA ALA A 120 -4.88 8.04 6.03
C ALA A 120 -5.40 9.49 6.08
N GLY A 121 -4.55 10.47 5.90
CA GLY A 121 -4.90 11.89 5.94
C GLY A 121 -5.23 12.52 4.58
N GLY A 122 -5.45 11.71 3.54
CA GLY A 122 -5.66 12.19 2.17
C GLY A 122 -4.37 12.67 1.51
N SER A 123 -4.38 13.85 0.91
CA SER A 123 -3.22 14.40 0.23
C SER A 123 -2.02 14.57 1.16
N ALA A 124 -0.85 14.17 0.69
CA ALA A 124 0.38 14.28 1.48
C ALA A 124 0.77 15.73 1.72
N SER A 125 1.32 16.00 2.89
CA SER A 125 1.96 17.26 3.26
C SER A 125 3.43 17.06 3.60
N SER A 126 4.22 18.13 3.45
CA SER A 126 5.63 18.12 3.85
C SER A 126 5.75 18.06 5.38
N ASN A 127 6.62 17.18 5.86
CA ASN A 127 6.91 17.00 7.28
C ASN A 127 8.42 17.12 7.51
N SER A 128 8.82 18.13 8.29
CA SER A 128 10.20 18.40 8.66
C SER A 128 10.58 17.88 10.06
N ASN A 129 9.71 17.14 10.72
CA ASN A 129 10.03 16.48 11.98
C ASN A 129 10.97 15.31 11.72
N GLY A 130 12.21 15.45 12.15
CA GLY A 130 13.27 14.50 11.88
C GLY A 130 14.47 15.15 11.19
N SER A 131 15.48 14.35 10.87
CA SER A 131 16.70 14.84 10.23
C SER A 131 16.57 14.99 8.70
N ILE A 132 15.53 14.41 8.11
CA ILE A 132 15.18 14.55 6.69
C ILE A 132 13.69 14.89 6.55
N THR A 133 13.40 15.70 5.55
CA THR A 133 12.02 16.04 5.19
C THR A 133 11.34 14.84 4.50
N SER A 134 10.09 14.60 4.84
CA SER A 134 9.26 13.56 4.25
C SER A 134 7.92 14.10 3.75
N SER A 135 7.26 13.35 2.88
CA SER A 135 5.86 13.58 2.49
C SER A 135 4.97 12.62 3.26
N VAL A 136 4.01 13.14 4.00
CA VAL A 136 3.22 12.37 4.96
C VAL A 136 1.73 12.56 4.72
N SER A 137 0.99 11.46 4.73
CA SER A 137 -0.46 11.42 4.89
C SER A 137 -0.76 10.64 6.16
N ALA A 138 -1.31 11.30 7.19
CA ALA A 138 -1.52 10.72 8.51
C ALA A 138 -2.95 10.91 9.01
N ASN A 139 -3.54 9.82 9.49
CA ASN A 139 -4.80 9.80 10.25
C ASN A 139 -4.46 9.49 11.71
N THR A 140 -4.38 10.53 12.54
CA THR A 140 -3.98 10.41 13.94
C THR A 140 -5.03 9.71 14.80
N GLU A 141 -6.31 9.76 14.40
CA GLU A 141 -7.40 9.08 15.10
C GLU A 141 -7.37 7.56 14.83
N ALA A 142 -7.11 7.18 13.59
CA ALA A 142 -6.94 5.77 13.21
C ALA A 142 -5.58 5.19 13.59
N GLY A 143 -4.59 6.05 13.87
CA GLY A 143 -3.21 5.63 14.14
C GLY A 143 -2.49 5.09 12.91
N PHE A 144 -2.84 5.57 11.71
CA PHE A 144 -2.27 5.11 10.45
C PHE A 144 -1.64 6.26 9.66
N SER A 145 -0.44 6.04 9.13
CA SER A 145 0.21 7.02 8.25
C SER A 145 0.99 6.36 7.11
N ILE A 146 1.09 7.09 6.02
CA ILE A 146 1.87 6.76 4.83
C ILE A 146 2.96 7.82 4.71
N VAL A 147 4.21 7.36 4.58
CA VAL A 147 5.38 8.26 4.59
C VAL A 147 6.27 7.93 3.40
N SER A 148 6.57 8.94 2.58
CA SER A 148 7.57 8.86 1.52
C SER A 148 8.72 9.79 1.82
N PHE A 149 9.95 9.31 1.67
CA PHE A 149 11.16 10.09 1.94
C PHE A 149 12.31 9.62 1.05
N ASP A 150 13.31 10.49 0.88
CA ASP A 150 14.53 10.21 0.13
C ASP A 150 15.75 10.24 1.07
N LEU A 151 16.49 9.14 1.08
CA LEU A 151 17.78 9.05 1.78
C LEU A 151 18.86 9.75 0.95
N GLN A 152 19.12 11.02 1.25
CA GLN A 152 20.09 11.86 0.53
C GLN A 152 21.56 11.51 0.83
N SER A 153 21.83 10.81 1.92
CA SER A 153 23.20 10.51 2.37
C SER A 153 23.25 9.31 3.30
N SER A 154 24.43 8.75 3.50
CA SER A 154 24.69 7.67 4.47
C SER A 154 24.50 8.13 5.93
N GLY A 155 24.47 7.16 6.85
CA GLY A 155 24.31 7.36 8.29
C GLY A 155 22.86 7.33 8.76
N SER A 156 22.68 7.28 10.10
CA SER A 156 21.36 7.22 10.73
C SER A 156 20.56 8.48 10.47
N LYS A 157 19.30 8.31 10.12
CA LYS A 157 18.33 9.39 9.86
C LYS A 157 17.07 9.17 10.68
N THR A 158 16.43 10.27 11.01
CA THR A 158 15.09 10.26 11.61
C THR A 158 14.09 10.85 10.63
N VAL A 159 12.90 10.26 10.57
CA VAL A 159 11.81 10.61 9.65
C VAL A 159 10.54 10.85 10.45
N GLY A 160 9.89 11.98 10.22
CA GLY A 160 8.59 12.28 10.83
C GLY A 160 7.49 11.46 10.18
N HIS A 161 6.65 10.80 11.00
CA HIS A 161 5.56 9.96 10.53
C HIS A 161 4.17 10.59 10.70
N GLY A 162 4.07 11.76 11.35
CA GLY A 162 2.84 12.52 11.50
C GLY A 162 1.81 11.95 12.50
N LEU A 163 2.07 10.83 13.15
CA LEU A 163 1.21 10.29 14.21
C LEU A 163 1.53 10.93 15.56
N SER A 164 0.55 10.91 16.48
CA SER A 164 0.68 11.44 17.84
C SER A 164 1.43 10.51 18.80
N ALA A 165 1.61 9.24 18.44
CA ALA A 165 2.35 8.24 19.20
C ALA A 165 3.29 7.46 18.29
N ALA A 166 4.32 6.81 18.85
CA ALA A 166 5.19 5.92 18.11
C ALA A 166 4.38 4.76 17.50
N PRO A 167 4.63 4.40 16.22
CA PRO A 167 3.95 3.28 15.60
C PRO A 167 4.43 1.96 16.21
N GLU A 168 3.49 1.04 16.48
CA GLU A 168 3.79 -0.32 16.95
C GLU A 168 4.17 -1.27 15.81
N LEU A 169 3.71 -0.96 14.58
CA LEU A 169 4.00 -1.72 13.37
C LEU A 169 4.34 -0.75 12.25
N TYR A 170 5.44 -1.02 11.54
CA TYR A 170 5.74 -0.29 10.31
C TYR A 170 6.47 -1.14 9.28
N PHE A 171 6.25 -0.81 8.02
CA PHE A 171 6.90 -1.42 6.86
C PHE A 171 7.79 -0.40 6.17
N ILE A 172 8.99 -0.80 5.78
CA ILE A 172 9.92 0.04 5.01
C ILE A 172 10.29 -0.69 3.73
N LYS A 173 10.22 0.02 2.60
CA LYS A 173 10.62 -0.49 1.28
C LYS A 173 11.43 0.54 0.50
N GLY A 174 12.57 0.12 0.00
CA GLY A 174 13.31 0.88 -1.00
C GLY A 174 12.55 0.90 -2.33
N ARG A 175 12.29 2.10 -2.88
CA ARG A 175 11.47 2.29 -4.07
C ARG A 175 12.25 2.22 -5.37
N THR A 176 13.49 2.68 -5.36
CA THR A 176 14.32 2.92 -6.54
C THR A 176 15.43 1.88 -6.74
N SER A 177 15.42 0.84 -5.94
CA SER A 177 16.46 -0.19 -5.98
C SER A 177 15.82 -1.58 -5.98
N SER A 178 16.08 -2.34 -7.03
CA SER A 178 15.76 -3.78 -7.04
C SER A 178 16.63 -4.51 -6.03
N GLY A 179 16.13 -5.61 -5.47
CA GLY A 179 16.81 -6.40 -4.46
C GLY A 179 16.59 -5.92 -3.00
N ALA A 180 16.00 -4.74 -2.78
CA ALA A 180 15.65 -4.30 -1.43
C ALA A 180 14.46 -5.10 -0.87
N HIS A 181 14.63 -5.69 0.31
CA HIS A 181 13.55 -6.37 1.01
C HIS A 181 12.53 -5.39 1.59
N TRP A 182 11.35 -5.89 1.95
CA TRP A 182 10.39 -5.24 2.81
C TRP A 182 10.76 -5.49 4.27
N PHE A 183 11.27 -4.49 4.94
CA PHE A 183 11.57 -4.57 6.37
C PHE A 183 10.32 -4.27 7.17
N THR A 184 10.00 -5.15 8.11
CA THR A 184 8.83 -5.06 8.99
C THR A 184 9.30 -5.05 10.42
N TYR A 185 8.87 -4.04 11.18
CA TYR A 185 9.14 -3.89 12.62
C TYR A 185 7.83 -3.94 13.39
N TYR A 186 7.82 -4.66 14.49
CA TYR A 186 6.65 -4.80 15.36
C TYR A 186 7.07 -4.80 16.82
N GLY A 187 6.61 -3.78 17.58
CA GLY A 187 6.82 -3.66 19.02
C GLY A 187 8.25 -3.32 19.43
N ASP A 188 9.25 -3.92 18.84
CA ASP A 188 10.67 -3.70 19.08
C ASP A 188 11.36 -3.13 17.84
N ALA A 189 12.12 -2.06 17.99
CA ALA A 189 12.84 -1.41 16.90
C ALA A 189 14.21 -2.04 16.62
N THR A 190 14.66 -2.99 17.44
CA THR A 190 15.93 -3.70 17.28
C THR A 190 15.78 -4.96 16.45
N ASP A 191 14.58 -5.56 16.42
CA ASP A 191 14.27 -6.77 15.70
C ASP A 191 13.41 -6.46 14.47
N TYR A 192 13.72 -7.10 13.34
CA TYR A 192 12.93 -6.96 12.13
C TYR A 192 12.70 -8.29 11.43
N MET A 193 11.62 -8.33 10.66
CA MET A 193 11.30 -9.42 9.74
C MET A 193 11.34 -8.90 8.31
N THR A 194 11.52 -9.81 7.36
CA THR A 194 11.33 -9.50 5.94
C THR A 194 10.00 -10.07 5.45
N LEU A 195 9.09 -9.19 5.04
CA LEU A 195 7.74 -9.58 4.62
C LEU A 195 7.72 -10.48 3.37
N ASN A 196 8.71 -10.33 2.50
CA ASN A 196 8.77 -10.98 1.18
C ASN A 196 9.63 -12.25 1.15
N ASN A 197 10.01 -12.80 2.29
CA ASN A 197 10.72 -14.06 2.36
C ASN A 197 10.36 -14.85 3.63
N THR A 198 10.93 -16.04 3.80
CA THR A 198 10.68 -16.94 4.93
C THR A 198 11.79 -16.91 5.98
N SER A 199 12.68 -15.91 5.96
CA SER A 199 13.73 -15.77 6.96
C SER A 199 13.12 -15.49 8.35
N ALA A 200 13.73 -16.05 9.39
CA ALA A 200 13.38 -15.75 10.76
C ALA A 200 13.70 -14.27 11.09
N CYS A 201 13.16 -13.78 12.20
CA CYS A 201 13.56 -12.50 12.80
C CYS A 201 15.07 -12.43 12.99
N LEU A 202 15.68 -11.33 12.66
CA LEU A 202 17.09 -11.01 12.84
C LEU A 202 17.22 -9.94 13.92
#